data_79b596693393eae11100508c5dd88d5c
#
_entry.id   79b596693393eae11100508c5dd88d5c
#
_cell.length_a   1.000
_cell.length_b   1.000
_cell.length_c   1.000
_cell.angle_alpha   90.00
_cell.angle_beta   90.00
_cell.angle_gamma   90.00
#
_symmetry.space_group_name_H-M   'P 1'
#
loop_
_entity.id
_entity.type
_entity.pdbx_description
1 polymer ?
#
loop_
_entity_poly.entity_id
_entity_poly.type
_entity_poly.pdbx_seq_one_letter_code
_entity_poly.pdbx_strand_id
1 'polypeptide(L)'
;MTCVCALLDAIRIYLYQLLQVLINVLFTPLPPSADAPKMGRVAVIGAGLTGLSSAAQLKSHGFDVTIFEERAREGGIWCDVNSTSNLQTSSIMYRFHPLVFYRSIYPCRDDILAQQRKVWNTYRLDENVRFNTRVTKVDRNKAGRWIINGNASETFDGLVVTVGTCGKPNMIPLPNQKSFRGEILHSSQLDEHDFEGKRVVVIGGGASGVEAAETALERGAKKATILARKDHWIIPRQLLVDCFITLFPYGSRFLAWLVPEQLIRRLHYRELDEKMS
;
A
#
# COMPACT_ATOMS: atom_id res chain seq x y z
N MET A 1 -34.34 6.19 -7.91
CA MET A 1 -33.29 5.20 -7.62
C MET A 1 -32.01 5.83 -7.06
N THR A 2 -31.54 6.97 -7.54
CA THR A 2 -30.31 7.64 -7.11
C THR A 2 -30.26 8.08 -5.64
N CYS A 3 -31.34 8.53 -5.05
CA CYS A 3 -31.38 9.04 -3.66
C CYS A 3 -31.25 7.92 -2.61
N VAL A 4 -31.84 6.76 -2.84
CA VAL A 4 -31.77 5.61 -1.92
C VAL A 4 -30.37 4.99 -1.92
N CYS A 5 -29.75 4.89 -3.09
CA CYS A 5 -28.37 4.39 -3.18
C CYS A 5 -27.38 5.32 -2.45
N ALA A 6 -27.50 6.62 -2.63
CA ALA A 6 -26.66 7.60 -1.94
C ALA A 6 -26.83 7.55 -0.41
N LEU A 7 -28.06 7.36 0.08
CA LEU A 7 -28.33 7.19 1.50
C LEU A 7 -27.71 5.91 2.06
N LEU A 8 -27.83 4.79 1.34
CA LEU A 8 -27.21 3.53 1.74
C LEU A 8 -25.70 3.61 1.78
N ASP A 9 -25.09 4.28 0.83
CA ASP A 9 -23.63 4.49 0.81
C ASP A 9 -23.17 5.39 1.96
N ALA A 10 -23.93 6.46 2.26
CA ALA A 10 -23.65 7.30 3.43
C ALA A 10 -23.72 6.51 4.74
N ILE A 11 -24.75 5.66 4.91
CA ILE A 11 -24.88 4.80 6.09
C ILE A 11 -23.71 3.81 6.19
N ARG A 12 -23.31 3.19 5.08
CA ARG A 12 -22.16 2.26 5.05
C ARG A 12 -20.86 2.94 5.47
N ILE A 13 -20.60 4.13 4.94
CA ILE A 13 -19.41 4.92 5.29
C ILE A 13 -19.45 5.28 6.78
N TYR A 14 -20.58 5.71 7.30
CA TYR A 14 -20.74 6.06 8.70
C TYR A 14 -20.50 4.85 9.63
N LEU A 15 -21.10 3.70 9.33
CA LEU A 15 -20.89 2.46 10.09
C LEU A 15 -19.41 2.02 10.03
N TYR A 16 -18.78 2.16 8.89
CA TYR A 16 -17.35 1.88 8.73
C TYR A 16 -16.49 2.81 9.61
N GLN A 17 -16.80 4.10 9.64
CA GLN A 17 -16.08 5.06 10.49
C GLN A 17 -16.28 4.76 11.98
N LEU A 18 -17.50 4.41 12.38
CA LEU A 18 -17.80 4.00 13.75
C LEU A 18 -17.00 2.77 14.16
N LEU A 19 -16.94 1.76 13.30
CA LEU A 19 -16.13 0.56 13.53
C LEU A 19 -14.64 0.92 13.72
N GLN A 20 -14.10 1.83 12.92
CA GLN A 20 -12.72 2.28 13.07
C GLN A 20 -12.48 2.98 14.41
N VAL A 21 -13.43 3.79 14.88
CA VAL A 21 -13.34 4.43 16.21
C VAL A 21 -13.34 3.39 17.30
N LEU A 22 -14.21 2.38 17.25
CA LEU A 22 -14.21 1.28 18.21
C LEU A 22 -12.89 0.51 18.24
N ILE A 23 -12.37 0.16 17.06
CA ILE A 23 -11.06 -0.51 16.96
C ILE A 23 -9.95 0.37 17.56
N ASN A 24 -9.98 1.66 17.29
CA ASN A 24 -8.99 2.59 17.83
C ASN A 24 -9.06 2.63 19.37
N VAL A 25 -10.24 2.82 19.94
CA VAL A 25 -10.42 2.91 21.41
C VAL A 25 -10.05 1.61 22.11
N LEU A 26 -10.43 0.46 21.54
CA LEU A 26 -10.26 -0.84 22.20
C LEU A 26 -8.87 -1.45 22.03
N PHE A 27 -8.20 -1.19 20.91
CA PHE A 27 -7.00 -1.93 20.53
C PHE A 27 -5.75 -1.06 20.31
N THR A 28 -5.84 0.28 20.40
CA THR A 28 -4.65 1.11 20.26
C THR A 28 -3.76 0.96 21.51
N PRO A 29 -2.55 0.41 21.37
CA PRO A 29 -1.63 0.33 22.51
C PRO A 29 -1.19 1.73 22.90
N LEU A 30 -1.11 1.97 24.20
CA LEU A 30 -0.61 3.23 24.71
C LEU A 30 0.91 3.32 24.46
N PRO A 31 1.44 4.51 24.13
CA PRO A 31 2.87 4.72 24.14
C PRO A 31 3.44 4.37 25.52
N PRO A 32 4.63 3.75 25.59
CA PRO A 32 5.22 3.37 26.87
C PRO A 32 5.47 4.61 27.74
N SER A 33 5.29 4.48 29.04
CA SER A 33 5.75 5.50 29.98
C SER A 33 7.28 5.55 29.98
N ALA A 34 7.84 6.71 30.34
CA ALA A 34 9.30 6.89 30.44
C ALA A 34 9.96 5.89 31.40
N ASP A 35 9.23 5.43 32.42
CA ASP A 35 9.69 4.53 33.43
C ASP A 35 9.38 3.04 33.19
N ALA A 36 8.87 2.71 31.96
CA ALA A 36 8.57 1.33 31.62
C ALA A 36 9.85 0.48 31.58
N PRO A 37 9.84 -0.74 32.15
CA PRO A 37 11.01 -1.62 32.08
C PRO A 37 11.33 -1.97 30.64
N LYS A 38 12.62 -1.88 30.27
CA LYS A 38 13.09 -2.22 28.93
C LYS A 38 13.11 -3.72 28.74
N MET A 39 12.34 -4.21 27.78
CA MET A 39 12.21 -5.66 27.46
C MET A 39 13.37 -6.20 26.60
N GLY A 40 14.22 -5.33 26.05
CA GLY A 40 15.31 -5.68 25.16
C GLY A 40 15.39 -4.73 23.96
N ARG A 41 16.40 -4.93 23.10
CA ARG A 41 16.65 -4.08 21.93
C ARG A 41 16.25 -4.80 20.64
N VAL A 42 15.48 -4.14 19.78
CA VAL A 42 15.02 -4.70 18.51
C VAL A 42 15.41 -3.78 17.34
N ALA A 43 16.07 -4.36 16.33
CA ALA A 43 16.31 -3.69 15.06
C ALA A 43 15.12 -3.90 14.13
N VAL A 44 14.63 -2.82 13.52
CA VAL A 44 13.60 -2.84 12.46
C VAL A 44 14.25 -2.33 11.17
N ILE A 45 14.21 -3.13 10.09
CA ILE A 45 14.78 -2.75 8.80
C ILE A 45 13.66 -2.29 7.88
N GLY A 46 13.65 -1.00 7.55
CA GLY A 46 12.66 -0.31 6.73
C GLY A 46 11.67 0.49 7.56
N ALA A 47 11.44 1.75 7.16
CA ALA A 47 10.46 2.67 7.74
C ALA A 47 9.20 2.83 6.86
N GLY A 48 8.86 1.81 6.09
CA GLY A 48 7.59 1.72 5.39
C GLY A 48 6.45 1.34 6.34
N LEU A 49 5.25 1.16 5.80
CA LEU A 49 4.01 0.87 6.52
C LEU A 49 4.15 -0.26 7.54
N THR A 50 4.75 -1.39 7.16
CA THR A 50 4.95 -2.54 8.05
C THR A 50 6.00 -2.27 9.12
N GLY A 51 7.11 -1.60 8.75
CA GLY A 51 8.18 -1.28 9.69
C GLY A 51 7.74 -0.31 10.78
N LEU A 52 7.06 0.77 10.40
CA LEU A 52 6.54 1.74 11.38
C LEU A 52 5.49 1.12 12.30
N SER A 53 4.61 0.25 11.76
CA SER A 53 3.62 -0.44 12.57
C SER A 53 4.28 -1.41 13.56
N SER A 54 5.26 -2.18 13.10
CA SER A 54 6.03 -3.07 13.98
C SER A 54 6.79 -2.30 15.05
N ALA A 55 7.43 -1.19 14.68
CA ALA A 55 8.17 -0.34 15.63
C ALA A 55 7.25 0.27 16.70
N ALA A 56 6.07 0.76 16.29
CA ALA A 56 5.06 1.28 17.21
C ALA A 56 4.59 0.23 18.21
N GLN A 57 4.29 -0.98 17.75
CA GLN A 57 3.90 -2.10 18.60
C GLN A 57 5.01 -2.52 19.55
N LEU A 58 6.22 -2.68 19.08
CA LEU A 58 7.36 -3.05 19.90
C LEU A 58 7.62 -1.99 20.98
N LYS A 59 7.60 -0.71 20.61
CA LYS A 59 7.82 0.41 21.53
C LYS A 59 6.72 0.46 22.60
N SER A 60 5.45 0.20 22.24
CA SER A 60 4.33 0.13 23.20
C SER A 60 4.45 -1.03 24.20
N HIS A 61 5.16 -2.09 23.83
CA HIS A 61 5.46 -3.22 24.72
C HIS A 61 6.78 -3.08 25.49
N GLY A 62 7.42 -1.91 25.47
CA GLY A 62 8.61 -1.64 26.28
C GLY A 62 9.94 -2.07 25.63
N PHE A 63 9.95 -2.40 24.34
CA PHE A 63 11.21 -2.66 23.64
C PHE A 63 11.91 -1.35 23.26
N ASP A 64 13.25 -1.36 23.35
CA ASP A 64 14.11 -0.32 22.78
C ASP A 64 14.30 -0.60 21.28
N VAL A 65 13.69 0.24 20.43
CA VAL A 65 13.62 0.02 18.98
C VAL A 65 14.64 0.91 18.28
N THR A 66 15.35 0.35 17.31
CA THR A 66 16.14 1.12 16.33
C THR A 66 15.67 0.79 14.93
N ILE A 67 15.22 1.79 14.18
CA ILE A 67 14.74 1.66 12.81
C ILE A 67 15.87 2.05 11.86
N PHE A 68 16.18 1.21 10.87
CA PHE A 68 17.14 1.48 9.81
C PHE A 68 16.38 1.71 8.50
N GLU A 69 16.49 2.91 7.93
CA GLU A 69 15.82 3.27 6.69
C GLU A 69 16.85 3.76 5.66
N GLU A 70 16.81 3.19 4.45
CA GLU A 70 17.74 3.57 3.38
C GLU A 70 17.49 4.96 2.80
N ARG A 71 16.27 5.46 2.91
CA ARG A 71 15.84 6.78 2.42
C ARG A 71 16.01 7.86 3.48
N ALA A 72 15.84 9.11 3.05
CA ALA A 72 15.88 10.26 3.94
C ALA A 72 14.57 10.50 4.71
N ARG A 73 13.54 9.65 4.51
CA ARG A 73 12.22 9.80 5.15
C ARG A 73 11.51 8.46 5.31
N GLU A 74 10.53 8.45 6.18
CA GLU A 74 9.56 7.37 6.36
C GLU A 74 8.53 7.32 5.23
N GLY A 75 7.76 6.22 5.13
CA GLY A 75 6.61 6.07 4.24
C GLY A 75 6.73 4.95 3.23
N GLY A 76 7.94 4.45 2.98
CA GLY A 76 8.18 3.32 2.08
C GLY A 76 7.70 3.60 0.66
N ILE A 77 7.08 2.61 0.00
CA ILE A 77 6.62 2.72 -1.39
C ILE A 77 5.60 3.84 -1.62
N TRP A 78 4.81 4.20 -0.60
CA TRP A 78 3.82 5.27 -0.72
C TRP A 78 4.43 6.65 -0.96
N CYS A 79 5.73 6.81 -0.72
CA CYS A 79 6.48 8.01 -1.08
C CYS A 79 6.81 8.12 -2.56
N ASP A 80 6.78 7.00 -3.30
CA ASP A 80 7.25 6.89 -4.68
C ASP A 80 6.11 6.63 -5.68
N VAL A 81 4.88 6.43 -5.20
CA VAL A 81 3.70 6.32 -6.07
C VAL A 81 3.16 7.69 -6.45
N ASN A 82 2.38 7.77 -7.51
CA ASN A 82 1.82 9.03 -7.99
C ASN A 82 0.77 9.62 -7.04
N SER A 83 0.49 10.90 -7.16
CA SER A 83 -0.56 11.60 -6.41
C SER A 83 -1.96 11.02 -6.68
N THR A 84 -2.16 10.43 -7.84
CA THR A 84 -3.40 9.75 -8.27
C THR A 84 -3.53 8.34 -7.72
N SER A 85 -2.47 7.77 -7.12
CA SER A 85 -2.49 6.40 -6.62
C SER A 85 -3.48 6.24 -5.46
N ASN A 86 -4.35 5.23 -5.59
CA ASN A 86 -5.37 4.87 -4.60
C ASN A 86 -5.26 3.40 -4.22
N LEU A 87 -5.78 3.05 -3.03
CA LEU A 87 -5.98 1.65 -2.69
C LEU A 87 -6.98 1.00 -3.66
N GLN A 88 -6.64 -0.20 -4.11
CA GLN A 88 -7.55 -1.03 -4.90
C GLN A 88 -8.40 -1.96 -4.05
N THR A 89 -7.96 -2.24 -2.83
CA THR A 89 -8.72 -2.99 -1.82
C THR A 89 -9.34 -2.03 -0.82
N SER A 90 -10.40 -2.47 -0.14
CA SER A 90 -11.01 -1.68 0.93
C SER A 90 -10.00 -1.37 2.04
N SER A 91 -10.03 -0.15 2.54
CA SER A 91 -9.15 0.32 3.61
C SER A 91 -9.35 -0.43 4.93
N ILE A 92 -10.49 -1.12 5.13
CA ILE A 92 -10.70 -1.99 6.29
C ILE A 92 -9.63 -3.10 6.33
N MET A 93 -9.21 -3.59 5.16
CA MET A 93 -8.18 -4.61 5.00
C MET A 93 -6.75 -4.02 4.98
N TYR A 94 -6.63 -2.70 4.88
CA TYR A 94 -5.36 -1.99 4.82
C TYR A 94 -5.06 -1.22 6.12
N ARG A 95 -5.72 -1.57 7.20
CA ARG A 95 -5.44 -1.01 8.53
C ARG A 95 -4.20 -1.66 9.12
N PHE A 96 -3.09 -0.99 9.01
CA PHE A 96 -1.78 -1.47 9.49
C PHE A 96 -1.57 -1.23 11.01
N HIS A 97 -2.40 -0.40 11.64
CA HIS A 97 -2.34 -0.12 13.08
C HIS A 97 -3.73 0.29 13.60
N PRO A 98 -4.13 -0.04 14.84
CA PRO A 98 -5.44 0.34 15.39
C PRO A 98 -5.72 1.85 15.39
N LEU A 99 -4.68 2.68 15.54
CA LEU A 99 -4.78 4.15 15.52
C LEU A 99 -5.19 4.73 14.16
N VAL A 100 -5.08 3.95 13.09
CA VAL A 100 -5.40 4.39 11.72
C VAL A 100 -6.90 4.66 11.57
N PHE A 101 -7.24 5.76 10.90
CA PHE A 101 -8.61 6.13 10.60
C PHE A 101 -8.71 6.68 9.17
N TYR A 102 -9.39 5.97 8.30
CA TYR A 102 -9.66 6.38 6.94
C TYR A 102 -11.08 6.94 6.80
N ARG A 103 -11.22 8.10 6.18
CA ARG A 103 -12.52 8.69 5.84
C ARG A 103 -13.14 8.05 4.61
N SER A 104 -12.29 7.61 3.67
CA SER A 104 -12.66 6.93 2.44
C SER A 104 -12.49 5.42 2.58
N ILE A 105 -13.34 4.66 1.89
CA ILE A 105 -13.19 3.20 1.74
C ILE A 105 -11.94 2.88 0.90
N TYR A 106 -11.63 3.72 -0.08
CA TYR A 106 -10.46 3.61 -0.96
C TYR A 106 -9.61 4.88 -0.83
N PRO A 107 -8.77 4.98 0.21
CA PRO A 107 -7.94 6.16 0.46
C PRO A 107 -6.88 6.33 -0.61
N CYS A 108 -6.54 7.57 -0.90
CA CYS A 108 -5.44 7.92 -1.80
C CYS A 108 -4.09 7.86 -1.08
N ARG A 109 -3.01 8.01 -1.86
CA ARG A 109 -1.63 8.09 -1.37
C ARG A 109 -1.49 9.02 -0.17
N ASP A 110 -2.01 10.22 -0.27
CA ASP A 110 -1.82 11.25 0.76
C ASP A 110 -2.57 10.92 2.05
N ASP A 111 -3.76 10.30 1.96
CA ASP A 111 -4.47 9.77 3.11
C ASP A 111 -3.66 8.70 3.84
N ILE A 112 -3.03 7.79 3.07
CA ILE A 112 -2.22 6.70 3.63
C ILE A 112 -0.96 7.26 4.30
N LEU A 113 -0.25 8.19 3.65
CA LEU A 113 0.92 8.86 4.22
C LEU A 113 0.55 9.67 5.48
N ALA A 114 -0.61 10.34 5.49
CA ALA A 114 -1.09 11.04 6.67
C ALA A 114 -1.34 10.08 7.85
N GLN A 115 -1.91 8.89 7.61
CA GLN A 115 -2.10 7.90 8.66
C GLN A 115 -0.77 7.28 9.13
N GLN A 116 0.19 7.07 8.23
CA GLN A 116 1.54 6.64 8.61
C GLN A 116 2.19 7.69 9.52
N ARG A 117 2.14 8.97 9.14
CA ARG A 117 2.69 10.06 9.94
C ARG A 117 2.00 10.21 11.29
N LYS A 118 0.69 9.99 11.36
CA LYS A 118 -0.04 9.98 12.64
C LYS A 118 0.50 8.92 13.59
N VAL A 119 0.68 7.69 13.13
CA VAL A 119 1.26 6.61 13.95
C VAL A 119 2.70 6.94 14.33
N TRP A 120 3.51 7.40 13.36
CA TRP A 120 4.89 7.80 13.56
C TRP A 120 5.05 8.80 14.69
N ASN A 121 4.28 9.88 14.65
CA ASN A 121 4.33 10.96 15.66
C ASN A 121 3.80 10.50 17.01
N THR A 122 2.72 9.70 17.05
CA THR A 122 2.13 9.21 18.31
C THR A 122 3.12 8.38 19.12
N TYR A 123 3.93 7.56 18.46
CA TYR A 123 4.92 6.71 19.11
C TYR A 123 6.34 7.30 19.09
N ARG A 124 6.52 8.55 18.64
CA ARG A 124 7.82 9.26 18.57
C ARG A 124 8.89 8.42 17.91
N LEU A 125 8.62 7.88 16.71
CA LEU A 125 9.55 6.99 16.03
C LEU A 125 10.74 7.73 15.41
N ASP A 126 10.66 9.04 15.26
CA ASP A 126 11.76 9.95 14.89
C ASP A 126 12.96 9.86 15.83
N GLU A 127 12.73 9.60 17.12
CA GLU A 127 13.78 9.40 18.12
C GLU A 127 14.56 8.09 17.94
N ASN A 128 14.02 7.17 17.14
CA ASN A 128 14.50 5.77 17.04
C ASN A 128 14.96 5.40 15.62
N VAL A 129 14.93 6.33 14.66
CA VAL A 129 15.25 6.06 13.26
C VAL A 129 16.64 6.54 12.88
N ARG A 130 17.28 5.75 12.02
CA ARG A 130 18.51 6.11 11.28
C ARG A 130 18.18 6.14 9.80
N PHE A 131 17.87 7.33 9.31
CA PHE A 131 17.68 7.56 7.89
C PHE A 131 19.00 7.46 7.12
N ASN A 132 18.92 7.35 5.79
CA ASN A 132 20.07 7.19 4.89
C ASN A 132 20.99 6.03 5.29
N THR A 133 20.43 5.01 5.93
CA THR A 133 21.16 3.87 6.47
C THR A 133 20.66 2.57 5.84
N ARG A 134 21.24 2.23 4.69
CA ARG A 134 20.95 0.97 4.00
C ARG A 134 21.53 -0.20 4.76
N VAL A 135 20.70 -1.19 5.09
CA VAL A 135 21.16 -2.46 5.63
C VAL A 135 21.49 -3.41 4.49
N THR A 136 22.74 -3.80 4.41
CA THR A 136 23.25 -4.73 3.38
C THR A 136 23.63 -6.09 3.95
N LYS A 137 23.88 -6.15 5.26
CA LYS A 137 24.30 -7.37 5.92
C LYS A 137 23.72 -7.48 7.33
N VAL A 138 23.31 -8.68 7.70
CA VAL A 138 22.82 -9.03 9.03
C VAL A 138 23.51 -10.31 9.47
N ASP A 139 24.15 -10.28 10.63
CA ASP A 139 24.87 -11.41 11.21
C ASP A 139 24.37 -11.69 12.63
N ARG A 140 24.75 -12.84 13.18
CA ARG A 140 24.62 -13.14 14.61
C ARG A 140 26.00 -13.30 15.27
N ASN A 141 26.14 -12.73 16.46
CA ASN A 141 27.34 -13.00 17.27
C ASN A 141 27.24 -14.35 18.00
N LYS A 142 28.32 -14.73 18.71
CA LYS A 142 28.38 -16.00 19.46
C LYS A 142 27.31 -16.10 20.57
N ALA A 143 26.80 -14.98 21.06
CA ALA A 143 25.73 -14.92 22.05
C ALA A 143 24.32 -14.94 21.41
N GLY A 144 24.21 -15.14 20.08
CA GLY A 144 22.95 -15.20 19.35
C GLY A 144 22.30 -13.84 19.06
N ARG A 145 22.96 -12.73 19.42
CA ARG A 145 22.43 -11.38 19.19
C ARG A 145 22.71 -10.92 17.77
N TRP A 146 21.80 -10.12 17.23
CA TRP A 146 21.88 -9.59 15.87
C TRP A 146 22.86 -8.42 15.76
N ILE A 147 23.63 -8.42 14.66
CA ILE A 147 24.58 -7.37 14.28
C ILE A 147 24.15 -6.83 12.91
N ILE A 148 24.01 -5.51 12.80
CA ILE A 148 23.63 -4.84 11.57
C ILE A 148 24.88 -4.22 10.92
N ASN A 149 25.05 -4.46 9.61
CA ASN A 149 26.16 -3.93 8.81
C ASN A 149 27.55 -4.15 9.41
N GLY A 150 27.75 -5.24 10.15
CA GLY A 150 29.05 -5.56 10.77
C GLY A 150 29.40 -4.73 12.01
N ASN A 151 28.50 -3.87 12.50
CA ASN A 151 28.76 -3.07 13.73
C ASN A 151 28.62 -3.93 14.99
N ALA A 152 29.69 -4.59 15.37
CA ALA A 152 29.70 -5.47 16.54
C ALA A 152 29.59 -4.74 17.91
N SER A 153 29.79 -3.43 17.94
CA SER A 153 29.63 -2.62 19.16
C SER A 153 28.16 -2.40 19.52
N GLU A 154 27.26 -2.60 18.57
CA GLU A 154 25.82 -2.47 18.75
C GLU A 154 25.13 -3.78 18.38
N THR A 155 24.44 -4.37 19.32
CA THR A 155 23.76 -5.66 19.13
C THR A 155 22.30 -5.59 19.55
N PHE A 156 21.46 -6.42 18.90
CA PHE A 156 20.01 -6.46 19.12
C PHE A 156 19.57 -7.86 19.53
N ASP A 157 18.58 -7.93 20.39
CA ASP A 157 17.97 -9.17 20.86
C ASP A 157 16.98 -9.72 19.81
N GLY A 158 16.31 -8.81 19.08
CA GLY A 158 15.37 -9.12 18.02
C GLY A 158 15.66 -8.39 16.72
N LEU A 159 15.15 -8.95 15.62
CA LEU A 159 15.23 -8.36 14.28
C LEU A 159 13.89 -8.50 13.57
N VAL A 160 13.41 -7.39 13.01
CA VAL A 160 12.22 -7.33 12.16
C VAL A 160 12.64 -6.81 10.79
N VAL A 161 12.41 -7.61 9.73
CA VAL A 161 12.79 -7.26 8.37
C VAL A 161 11.54 -6.87 7.58
N THR A 162 11.47 -5.61 7.15
CA THR A 162 10.32 -5.00 6.47
C THR A 162 10.73 -4.19 5.24
N VAL A 163 11.61 -4.78 4.43
CA VAL A 163 12.22 -4.13 3.25
C VAL A 163 11.24 -3.92 2.09
N GLY A 164 9.99 -4.37 2.21
CA GLY A 164 8.99 -4.28 1.17
C GLY A 164 9.17 -5.31 0.04
N THR A 165 8.22 -5.32 -0.88
CA THR A 165 8.21 -6.21 -2.06
C THR A 165 8.31 -5.47 -3.37
N CYS A 166 8.02 -4.16 -3.38
CA CYS A 166 8.11 -3.28 -4.55
C CYS A 166 9.43 -2.52 -4.48
N GLY A 167 10.39 -2.94 -5.27
CA GLY A 167 11.73 -2.36 -5.30
C GLY A 167 11.86 -1.20 -6.29
N LYS A 168 12.95 -1.21 -7.06
CA LYS A 168 13.21 -0.21 -8.09
C LYS A 168 12.26 -0.40 -9.29
N PRO A 169 11.85 0.69 -9.96
CA PRO A 169 11.13 0.62 -11.22
C PRO A 169 11.80 -0.30 -12.23
N ASN A 170 11.03 -1.22 -12.82
CA ASN A 170 11.55 -2.15 -13.81
C ASN A 170 11.07 -1.75 -15.20
N MET A 171 11.99 -1.17 -15.98
CA MET A 171 11.74 -0.83 -17.38
C MET A 171 12.16 -1.99 -18.29
N ILE A 172 11.18 -2.56 -18.99
CA ILE A 172 11.47 -3.60 -19.98
C ILE A 172 12.05 -2.97 -21.27
N PRO A 173 13.09 -3.58 -21.89
CA PRO A 173 13.59 -3.12 -23.16
C PRO A 173 12.54 -3.37 -24.25
N LEU A 174 12.26 -2.35 -25.06
CA LEU A 174 11.31 -2.46 -26.18
C LEU A 174 12.06 -2.55 -27.51
N PRO A 175 11.60 -3.39 -28.46
CA PRO A 175 12.15 -3.42 -29.81
C PRO A 175 12.05 -2.02 -30.46
N ASN A 176 13.13 -1.60 -31.09
CA ASN A 176 13.22 -0.29 -31.78
C ASN A 176 12.90 0.93 -30.90
N GLN A 177 13.07 0.84 -29.59
CA GLN A 177 12.79 1.93 -28.64
C GLN A 177 13.45 3.25 -29.04
N LYS A 178 14.67 3.20 -29.62
CA LYS A 178 15.42 4.39 -30.04
C LYS A 178 14.77 5.14 -31.23
N SER A 179 13.92 4.50 -32.02
CA SER A 179 13.20 5.14 -33.11
C SER A 179 11.87 5.78 -32.70
N PHE A 180 11.42 5.51 -31.47
CA PHE A 180 10.23 6.12 -30.93
C PHE A 180 10.51 7.59 -30.57
N ARG A 181 9.69 8.50 -31.11
CA ARG A 181 9.86 9.95 -30.94
C ARG A 181 9.10 10.51 -29.74
N GLY A 182 8.29 9.69 -29.07
CA GLY A 182 7.53 10.06 -27.88
C GLY A 182 8.32 9.79 -26.60
N GLU A 183 7.75 10.16 -25.49
CA GLU A 183 8.28 9.88 -24.16
C GLU A 183 8.00 8.41 -23.77
N ILE A 184 8.94 7.78 -23.09
CA ILE A 184 8.78 6.44 -22.49
C ILE A 184 9.03 6.59 -21.02
N LEU A 185 7.99 6.31 -20.22
CA LEU A 185 7.96 6.56 -18.78
C LEU A 185 7.66 5.27 -18.03
N HIS A 186 8.14 5.19 -16.80
CA HIS A 186 7.63 4.21 -15.85
C HIS A 186 6.33 4.75 -15.22
N SER A 187 5.39 3.85 -14.85
CA SER A 187 4.12 4.24 -14.22
C SER A 187 4.24 5.00 -12.90
N SER A 188 5.41 5.06 -12.28
CA SER A 188 5.67 5.88 -11.08
C SER A 188 6.09 7.33 -11.39
N GLN A 189 6.13 7.72 -12.66
CA GLN A 189 6.63 9.04 -13.08
C GLN A 189 5.52 9.94 -13.67
N LEU A 190 4.26 9.58 -13.48
CA LEU A 190 3.14 10.27 -14.14
C LEU A 190 2.93 11.69 -13.62
N ASP A 191 3.29 11.97 -12.37
CA ASP A 191 3.05 13.28 -11.76
C ASP A 191 3.82 14.43 -12.43
N GLU A 192 4.95 14.13 -13.05
CA GLU A 192 5.86 15.11 -13.65
C GLU A 192 5.59 15.32 -15.16
N HIS A 193 4.58 14.63 -15.72
CA HIS A 193 4.35 14.63 -17.17
C HIS A 193 2.95 15.12 -17.53
N ASP A 194 2.90 15.83 -18.67
CA ASP A 194 1.68 16.30 -19.29
C ASP A 194 1.16 15.27 -20.31
N PHE A 195 -0.15 15.05 -20.33
CA PHE A 195 -0.83 14.11 -21.23
C PHE A 195 -1.82 14.78 -22.19
N GLU A 196 -2.00 16.09 -22.10
CA GLU A 196 -2.96 16.83 -22.90
C GLU A 196 -2.81 16.56 -24.41
N GLY A 197 -3.88 16.11 -25.05
CA GLY A 197 -3.93 15.80 -26.47
C GLY A 197 -3.11 14.59 -26.93
N LYS A 198 -2.34 13.94 -26.05
CA LYS A 198 -1.46 12.82 -26.40
C LYS A 198 -2.24 11.51 -26.59
N ARG A 199 -1.70 10.62 -27.40
CA ARG A 199 -2.11 9.21 -27.48
C ARG A 199 -1.14 8.39 -26.63
N VAL A 200 -1.65 7.78 -25.57
CA VAL A 200 -0.85 7.03 -24.59
C VAL A 200 -1.02 5.54 -24.82
N VAL A 201 0.08 4.81 -24.82
CA VAL A 201 0.09 3.35 -24.84
C VAL A 201 0.71 2.86 -23.54
N VAL A 202 -0.05 2.09 -22.78
CA VAL A 202 0.38 1.50 -21.51
C VAL A 202 0.72 0.03 -21.73
N ILE A 203 1.94 -0.36 -21.41
CA ILE A 203 2.42 -1.73 -21.55
C ILE A 203 2.30 -2.44 -20.19
N GLY A 204 1.29 -3.27 -20.07
CA GLY A 204 0.96 -4.02 -18.85
C GLY A 204 -0.48 -3.77 -18.40
N GLY A 205 -1.24 -4.83 -18.13
CA GLY A 205 -2.64 -4.80 -17.68
C GLY A 205 -2.79 -5.01 -16.16
N GLY A 206 -1.75 -4.80 -15.36
CA GLY A 206 -1.83 -4.86 -13.91
C GLY A 206 -2.36 -3.56 -13.30
N ALA A 207 -2.44 -3.51 -11.97
CA ALA A 207 -2.92 -2.36 -11.21
C ALA A 207 -2.31 -1.01 -11.64
N SER A 208 -0.97 -0.96 -11.70
CA SER A 208 -0.26 0.25 -12.13
C SER A 208 -0.50 0.62 -13.59
N GLY A 209 -0.80 -0.35 -14.45
CA GLY A 209 -1.15 -0.09 -15.85
C GLY A 209 -2.53 0.52 -16.00
N VAL A 210 -3.50 0.04 -15.23
CA VAL A 210 -4.86 0.61 -15.19
C VAL A 210 -4.80 2.03 -14.64
N GLU A 211 -4.12 2.26 -13.51
CA GLU A 211 -3.91 3.59 -12.95
C GLU A 211 -3.25 4.54 -13.96
N ALA A 212 -2.22 4.09 -14.67
CA ALA A 212 -1.55 4.91 -15.67
C ALA A 212 -2.48 5.32 -16.83
N ALA A 213 -3.37 4.43 -17.26
CA ALA A 213 -4.34 4.73 -18.30
C ALA A 213 -5.41 5.71 -17.82
N GLU A 214 -5.95 5.51 -16.60
CA GLU A 214 -6.91 6.41 -15.97
C GLU A 214 -6.31 7.81 -15.78
N THR A 215 -5.12 7.90 -15.16
CA THR A 215 -4.41 9.16 -14.93
C THR A 215 -4.13 9.90 -16.23
N ALA A 216 -3.72 9.20 -17.29
CA ALA A 216 -3.49 9.82 -18.59
C ALA A 216 -4.77 10.43 -19.16
N LEU A 217 -5.90 9.73 -19.08
CA LEU A 217 -7.20 10.23 -19.56
C LEU A 217 -7.71 11.41 -18.72
N GLU A 218 -7.60 11.34 -17.39
CA GLU A 218 -7.96 12.42 -16.47
C GLU A 218 -7.16 13.70 -16.72
N ARG A 219 -5.90 13.55 -17.17
CA ARG A 219 -5.01 14.66 -17.54
C ARG A 219 -5.04 15.02 -19.01
N GLY A 220 -6.15 14.73 -19.71
CA GLY A 220 -6.42 15.21 -21.05
C GLY A 220 -5.84 14.40 -22.20
N ALA A 221 -5.38 13.17 -21.99
CA ALA A 221 -4.96 12.33 -23.10
C ALA A 221 -6.12 12.07 -24.07
N LYS A 222 -5.87 12.24 -25.36
CA LYS A 222 -6.85 11.99 -26.42
C LYS A 222 -7.29 10.52 -26.47
N LYS A 223 -6.40 9.60 -26.12
CA LYS A 223 -6.64 8.16 -26.11
C LYS A 223 -5.62 7.47 -25.22
N ALA A 224 -6.07 6.53 -24.39
CA ALA A 224 -5.22 5.57 -23.70
C ALA A 224 -5.51 4.15 -24.22
N THR A 225 -4.46 3.36 -24.44
CA THR A 225 -4.55 1.98 -24.92
C THR A 225 -3.67 1.10 -24.04
N ILE A 226 -4.24 0.06 -23.44
CA ILE A 226 -3.50 -0.90 -22.63
C ILE A 226 -3.13 -2.11 -23.49
N LEU A 227 -1.84 -2.45 -23.54
CA LEU A 227 -1.33 -3.67 -24.14
C LEU A 227 -1.10 -4.71 -23.04
N ALA A 228 -1.95 -5.71 -22.96
CA ALA A 228 -1.86 -6.81 -22.00
C ALA A 228 -1.55 -8.13 -22.71
N ARG A 229 -0.69 -8.98 -22.09
CA ARG A 229 -0.39 -10.31 -22.63
C ARG A 229 -1.49 -11.35 -22.34
N LYS A 230 -2.30 -11.09 -21.31
CA LYS A 230 -3.40 -11.94 -20.87
C LYS A 230 -4.56 -11.06 -20.44
N ASP A 231 -5.75 -11.54 -20.65
CA ASP A 231 -6.94 -10.91 -20.09
C ASP A 231 -6.91 -11.02 -18.57
N HIS A 232 -7.17 -9.91 -17.91
CA HIS A 232 -7.28 -9.83 -16.47
C HIS A 232 -8.72 -9.56 -16.09
N TRP A 233 -9.16 -10.23 -15.03
CA TRP A 233 -10.45 -9.94 -14.44
C TRP A 233 -10.43 -8.54 -13.81
N ILE A 234 -11.36 -7.69 -14.22
CA ILE A 234 -11.61 -6.40 -13.59
C ILE A 234 -12.80 -6.61 -12.65
N ILE A 235 -12.54 -6.59 -11.35
CA ILE A 235 -13.56 -6.73 -10.32
C ILE A 235 -13.98 -5.34 -9.86
N PRO A 236 -15.30 -5.01 -9.84
CA PRO A 236 -15.76 -3.72 -9.33
C PRO A 236 -15.35 -3.53 -7.88
N ARG A 237 -14.96 -2.31 -7.53
CA ARG A 237 -14.67 -1.91 -6.14
C ARG A 237 -15.99 -1.84 -5.37
N GLN A 238 -16.38 -2.93 -4.71
CA GLN A 238 -17.57 -2.98 -3.86
C GLN A 238 -17.20 -3.51 -2.49
N LEU A 239 -17.47 -2.73 -1.46
CA LEU A 239 -17.10 -3.06 -0.06
C LEU A 239 -17.58 -4.46 0.37
N LEU A 240 -18.78 -4.87 -0.01
CA LEU A 240 -19.31 -6.19 0.35
C LEU A 240 -18.54 -7.31 -0.37
N VAL A 241 -18.17 -7.10 -1.63
CA VAL A 241 -17.38 -8.07 -2.41
C VAL A 241 -15.98 -8.16 -1.83
N ASP A 242 -15.36 -7.04 -1.49
CA ASP A 242 -14.03 -7.00 -0.87
C ASP A 242 -14.02 -7.71 0.48
N CYS A 243 -15.01 -7.45 1.35
CA CYS A 243 -15.14 -8.14 2.64
C CYS A 243 -15.35 -9.63 2.45
N PHE A 244 -16.15 -10.06 1.48
CA PHE A 244 -16.39 -11.46 1.20
C PHE A 244 -15.14 -12.17 0.67
N ILE A 245 -14.44 -11.56 -0.30
CA ILE A 245 -13.22 -12.11 -0.88
C ILE A 245 -12.11 -12.26 0.18
N THR A 246 -12.03 -11.30 1.12
CA THR A 246 -10.98 -11.30 2.15
C THR A 246 -11.23 -12.25 3.31
N LEU A 247 -12.46 -12.70 3.52
CA LEU A 247 -12.76 -13.75 4.49
C LEU A 247 -12.23 -15.12 4.07
N PHE A 248 -11.87 -15.30 2.81
CA PHE A 248 -11.38 -16.57 2.28
C PHE A 248 -9.97 -16.44 1.69
N PRO A 249 -9.08 -17.40 1.90
CA PRO A 249 -7.73 -17.37 1.32
C PRO A 249 -7.81 -17.26 -0.21
N TYR A 250 -7.03 -16.34 -0.77
CA TYR A 250 -6.90 -16.20 -2.22
C TYR A 250 -6.56 -17.54 -2.87
N GLY A 251 -7.32 -17.91 -3.90
CA GLY A 251 -7.11 -19.18 -4.62
C GLY A 251 -7.79 -20.40 -3.98
N SER A 252 -8.62 -20.22 -2.94
CA SER A 252 -9.36 -21.35 -2.40
C SER A 252 -10.36 -21.91 -3.44
N ARG A 253 -10.38 -23.24 -3.61
CA ARG A 253 -11.35 -23.92 -4.49
C ARG A 253 -12.82 -23.61 -4.10
N PHE A 254 -13.05 -23.26 -2.85
CA PHE A 254 -14.35 -22.90 -2.33
C PHE A 254 -14.85 -21.54 -2.91
N LEU A 255 -13.97 -20.54 -3.03
CA LEU A 255 -14.31 -19.27 -3.69
C LEU A 255 -14.60 -19.46 -5.18
N ALA A 256 -13.80 -20.25 -5.87
CA ALA A 256 -14.03 -20.56 -7.28
C ALA A 256 -15.35 -21.32 -7.51
N TRP A 257 -15.81 -22.09 -6.53
CA TRP A 257 -17.09 -22.80 -6.57
C TRP A 257 -18.29 -21.89 -6.22
N LEU A 258 -18.12 -20.97 -5.24
CA LEU A 258 -19.20 -20.09 -4.74
C LEU A 258 -19.53 -18.94 -5.69
N VAL A 259 -18.53 -18.49 -6.49
CA VAL A 259 -18.70 -17.41 -7.46
C VAL A 259 -18.35 -17.95 -8.85
N PRO A 260 -19.29 -18.57 -9.55
CA PRO A 260 -19.04 -19.08 -10.87
C PRO A 260 -18.59 -17.94 -11.79
N GLU A 261 -17.48 -18.14 -12.49
CA GLU A 261 -16.92 -17.21 -13.46
C GLU A 261 -17.98 -16.64 -14.40
N GLN A 262 -18.89 -17.48 -14.87
CA GLN A 262 -19.98 -17.10 -15.76
C GLN A 262 -20.97 -16.09 -15.16
N LEU A 263 -21.18 -16.10 -13.84
CA LEU A 263 -22.07 -15.13 -13.17
C LEU A 263 -21.41 -13.74 -13.12
N ILE A 264 -20.12 -13.68 -12.77
CA ILE A 264 -19.36 -12.44 -12.78
C ILE A 264 -19.29 -11.88 -14.19
N ARG A 265 -19.01 -12.69 -15.19
CA ARG A 265 -19.05 -12.30 -16.60
C ARG A 265 -20.39 -11.67 -16.99
N ARG A 266 -21.51 -12.34 -16.70
CA ARG A 266 -22.84 -11.83 -17.07
C ARG A 266 -23.22 -10.54 -16.36
N LEU A 267 -22.83 -10.36 -15.09
CA LEU A 267 -23.17 -9.18 -14.32
C LEU A 267 -22.28 -7.97 -14.67
N HIS A 268 -21.02 -8.21 -14.95
CA HIS A 268 -20.02 -7.14 -15.10
C HIS A 268 -19.81 -6.71 -16.55
N TYR A 269 -19.77 -7.67 -17.48
CA TYR A 269 -19.54 -7.35 -18.90
C TYR A 269 -20.81 -6.94 -19.64
N ARG A 270 -21.99 -7.21 -19.11
CA ARG A 270 -23.23 -6.76 -19.71
C ARG A 270 -23.32 -5.22 -19.82
N GLU A 271 -22.88 -4.52 -18.77
CA GLU A 271 -22.83 -3.04 -18.80
C GLU A 271 -21.73 -2.50 -19.73
N LEU A 272 -20.64 -3.24 -19.89
CA LEU A 272 -19.56 -2.88 -20.81
C LEU A 272 -19.95 -3.13 -22.26
N ASP A 273 -20.59 -4.26 -22.56
CA ASP A 273 -21.10 -4.57 -23.91
C ASP A 273 -22.17 -3.56 -24.35
N GLU A 274 -23.06 -3.12 -23.44
CA GLU A 274 -24.07 -2.07 -23.73
C GLU A 274 -23.45 -0.67 -23.97
N LYS A 275 -22.24 -0.40 -23.46
CA LYS A 275 -21.52 0.86 -23.67
C LYS A 275 -20.55 0.83 -24.86
N MET A 276 -20.22 -0.35 -25.37
CA MET A 276 -19.31 -0.55 -26.50
C MET A 276 -20.04 -0.85 -27.82
N SER A 277 -21.35 -1.10 -27.81
CA SER A 277 -22.24 -1.20 -28.96
C SER A 277 -22.86 0.17 -29.30
#